data_b30061209e9fd56124ddc70f103dbc64
#
_entry.id   b30061209e9fd56124ddc70f103dbc64
#
_cell.length_a   1.000
_cell.length_b   1.000
_cell.length_c   1.000
_cell.angle_alpha   90.00
_cell.angle_beta   90.00
_cell.angle_gamma   90.00
#
_symmetry.space_group_name_H-M   'P 1'
#
loop_
_entity.id
_entity.type
_entity.pdbx_description
1 polymer ?
#
loop_
_entity_poly.entity_id
_entity_poly.type
_entity_poly.pdbx_seq_one_letter_code
_entity_poly.pdbx_strand_id
1 'polypeptide(L)'
;MAAVEVVLYEGSGCGLCARAAELLESEAPRLGFHLRRIAIDGDAELESRYRIDLPVVLIDGQTAFTQAVAQGPLQRAIERAQARLRSAGS
;
A
#
# COMPACT_ATOMS: atom_id res chain seq x y z
N MET A 1 18.80 7.70 3.45
CA MET A 1 18.17 7.45 2.13
C MET A 1 16.68 7.26 2.33
N ALA A 2 15.89 7.87 1.46
CA ALA A 2 14.44 7.72 1.49
C ALA A 2 14.02 6.37 0.92
N ALA A 3 13.17 5.66 1.63
CA ALA A 3 12.55 4.45 1.12
C ALA A 3 11.17 4.80 0.58
N VAL A 4 10.67 3.98 -0.36
CA VAL A 4 9.31 4.12 -0.83
C VAL A 4 8.35 3.86 0.33
N GLU A 5 7.39 4.73 0.51
CA GLU A 5 6.38 4.61 1.56
C GLU A 5 5.12 3.96 0.99
N VAL A 6 4.68 2.89 1.63
CA VAL A 6 3.46 2.19 1.25
C VAL A 6 2.48 2.23 2.41
N VAL A 7 1.25 2.66 2.14
CA VAL A 7 0.17 2.68 3.13
C VAL A 7 -0.90 1.70 2.69
N LEU A 8 -1.30 0.81 3.59
CA LEU A 8 -2.44 -0.07 3.39
C LEU A 8 -3.58 0.39 4.28
N TYR A 9 -4.69 0.82 3.66
CA TYR A 9 -5.94 1.04 4.38
C TYR A 9 -6.73 -0.25 4.40
N GLU A 10 -7.14 -0.68 5.59
CA GLU A 10 -7.85 -1.94 5.78
C GLU A 10 -9.01 -1.77 6.76
N GLY A 11 -9.96 -2.69 6.72
CA GLY A 11 -11.10 -2.70 7.63
C GLY A 11 -11.27 -4.05 8.28
N SER A 12 -11.99 -4.09 9.40
CA SER A 12 -12.28 -5.34 10.09
C SER A 12 -13.19 -6.22 9.22
N GLY A 13 -13.02 -7.53 9.32
CA GLY A 13 -13.84 -8.49 8.59
C GLY A 13 -13.58 -8.53 7.08
N CYS A 14 -12.48 -7.96 6.62
CA CYS A 14 -12.15 -7.90 5.20
C CYS A 14 -11.11 -8.97 4.85
N GLY A 15 -11.55 -10.05 4.19
CA GLY A 15 -10.64 -11.13 3.79
C GLY A 15 -9.62 -10.69 2.76
N LEU A 16 -10.01 -9.82 1.83
CA LEU A 16 -9.09 -9.28 0.84
C LEU A 16 -8.03 -8.38 1.49
N CYS A 17 -8.39 -7.66 2.55
CA CYS A 17 -7.44 -6.84 3.30
C CYS A 17 -6.38 -7.72 3.97
N ALA A 18 -6.79 -8.85 4.53
CA ALA A 18 -5.87 -9.78 5.17
C ALA A 18 -4.85 -10.32 4.15
N ARG A 19 -5.32 -10.67 2.95
CA ARG A 19 -4.43 -11.15 1.88
C ARG A 19 -3.47 -10.07 1.42
N ALA A 20 -3.96 -8.84 1.27
CA ALA A 20 -3.10 -7.72 0.90
C ALA A 20 -2.03 -7.47 1.97
N ALA A 21 -2.41 -7.52 3.24
CA ALA A 21 -1.47 -7.34 4.34
C ALA A 21 -0.37 -8.40 4.32
N GLU A 22 -0.73 -9.67 4.13
CA GLU A 22 0.26 -10.75 4.05
C GLU A 22 1.26 -10.50 2.92
N LEU A 23 0.76 -10.18 1.75
CA LEU A 23 1.61 -9.92 0.59
C LEU A 23 2.54 -8.74 0.85
N LEU A 24 1.99 -7.62 1.32
CA LEU A 24 2.79 -6.42 1.54
C LEU A 24 3.85 -6.64 2.63
N GLU A 25 3.48 -7.34 3.70
CA GLU A 25 4.43 -7.62 4.78
C GLU A 25 5.58 -8.53 4.31
N SER A 26 5.27 -9.53 3.48
CA SER A 26 6.32 -10.42 2.98
C SER A 26 7.20 -9.74 1.93
N GLU A 27 6.65 -8.82 1.15
CA GLU A 27 7.39 -8.15 0.09
C GLU A 27 8.17 -6.92 0.57
N ALA A 28 7.78 -6.33 1.70
CA ALA A 28 8.44 -5.11 2.19
C ALA A 28 9.96 -5.27 2.35
N PRO A 29 10.47 -6.32 3.03
CA PRO A 29 11.92 -6.48 3.13
C PRO A 29 12.57 -6.87 1.80
N ARG A 30 11.85 -7.63 0.97
CA ARG A 30 12.39 -8.10 -0.31
C ARG A 30 12.54 -6.95 -1.32
N LEU A 31 11.54 -6.08 -1.40
CA LEU A 31 11.54 -4.97 -2.35
C LEU A 31 12.11 -3.68 -1.77
N GLY A 32 12.21 -3.60 -0.44
CA GLY A 32 12.82 -2.44 0.21
C GLY A 32 11.91 -1.24 0.38
N PHE A 33 10.63 -1.48 0.69
CA PHE A 33 9.73 -0.37 1.01
C PHE A 33 9.33 -0.38 2.48
N HIS A 34 8.86 0.76 2.96
CA HIS A 34 8.35 0.92 4.31
C HIS A 34 6.83 0.79 4.30
N LEU A 35 6.28 -0.11 5.10
CA LEU A 35 4.84 -0.36 5.15
C LEU A 35 4.20 0.21 6.40
N ARG A 36 3.11 0.95 6.21
CA ARG A 36 2.22 1.36 7.30
C ARG A 36 0.84 0.78 7.05
N ARG A 37 0.28 0.15 8.07
CA ARG A 37 -1.08 -0.38 8.01
C ARG A 37 -1.99 0.52 8.83
N ILE A 38 -3.09 0.96 8.25
CA ILE A 38 -4.04 1.85 8.91
C ILE A 38 -5.43 1.26 8.81
N ALA A 39 -6.02 0.95 9.97
CA ALA A 39 -7.42 0.50 10.04
C ALA A 39 -8.32 1.73 9.92
N ILE A 40 -9.32 1.64 9.05
CA ILE A 40 -10.25 2.76 8.86
C ILE A 40 -11.39 2.75 9.89
N ASP A 41 -11.57 1.64 10.61
CA ASP A 41 -12.68 1.49 11.56
C ASP A 41 -12.61 2.56 12.64
N GLY A 42 -13.73 3.25 12.86
CA GLY A 42 -13.82 4.30 13.88
C GLY A 42 -13.38 5.68 13.41
N ASP A 43 -12.85 5.79 12.19
CA ASP A 43 -12.49 7.09 11.60
C ASP A 43 -13.50 7.40 10.50
N ALA A 44 -14.45 8.30 10.77
CA ALA A 44 -15.55 8.58 9.85
C ALA A 44 -15.09 9.07 8.48
N GLU A 45 -14.01 9.86 8.45
CA GLU A 45 -13.49 10.38 7.19
C GLU A 45 -12.86 9.27 6.35
N LEU A 46 -12.05 8.41 6.97
CA LEU A 46 -11.44 7.27 6.27
C LEU A 46 -12.49 6.26 5.84
N GLU A 47 -13.49 5.99 6.68
CA GLU A 47 -14.57 5.08 6.31
C GLU A 47 -15.35 5.60 5.11
N SER A 48 -15.67 6.89 5.11
CA SER A 48 -16.37 7.50 3.98
C SER A 48 -15.56 7.42 2.69
N ARG A 49 -14.25 7.60 2.79
CA ARG A 49 -13.38 7.69 1.63
C ARG A 49 -13.02 6.30 1.04
N TYR A 50 -12.80 5.31 1.89
CA TYR A 50 -12.16 4.06 1.45
C TYR A 50 -12.98 2.79 1.62
N ARG A 51 -14.07 2.82 2.39
CA ARG A 51 -14.78 1.58 2.77
C ARG A 51 -15.13 0.67 1.60
N ILE A 52 -15.63 1.22 0.51
CA ILE A 52 -16.07 0.41 -0.62
C ILE A 52 -14.93 -0.07 -1.52
N ASP A 53 -13.75 0.48 -1.34
CA ASP A 53 -12.60 0.14 -2.18
C ASP A 53 -11.54 -0.71 -1.46
N LEU A 54 -11.79 -1.11 -0.21
CA LEU A 54 -10.83 -1.86 0.59
C LEU A 54 -10.44 -3.19 -0.05
N PRO A 55 -9.17 -3.60 0.06
CA PRO A 55 -8.05 -2.84 0.59
C PRO A 55 -7.59 -1.75 -0.37
N VAL A 56 -7.11 -0.62 0.17
CA VAL A 56 -6.56 0.46 -0.65
C VAL A 56 -5.08 0.59 -0.34
N VAL A 57 -4.25 0.57 -1.38
CA VAL A 57 -2.80 0.67 -1.24
C VAL A 57 -2.33 1.96 -1.88
N LEU A 58 -1.65 2.79 -1.09
CA LEU A 58 -1.03 4.02 -1.57
C LEU A 58 0.49 3.81 -1.63
N ILE A 59 1.10 4.29 -2.71
CA ILE A 59 2.55 4.30 -2.86
C ILE A 59 2.98 5.76 -2.96
N ASP A 60 3.80 6.20 -2.03
CA ASP A 60 4.25 7.60 -1.93
C ASP A 60 3.09 8.58 -2.02
N GLY A 61 2.00 8.28 -1.31
CA GLY A 61 0.82 9.16 -1.21
C GLY A 61 -0.18 9.05 -2.35
N GLN A 62 0.08 8.22 -3.36
CA GLN A 62 -0.84 8.06 -4.48
C GLN A 62 -1.47 6.68 -4.49
N THR A 63 -2.77 6.61 -4.73
CA THR A 63 -3.48 5.32 -4.81
C THR A 63 -2.92 4.49 -5.95
N ALA A 64 -2.43 3.31 -5.60
CA ALA A 64 -1.85 2.38 -6.57
C ALA A 64 -2.75 1.18 -6.82
N PHE A 65 -3.39 0.65 -5.78
CA PHE A 65 -4.26 -0.53 -5.91
C PHE A 65 -5.50 -0.38 -5.04
N THR A 66 -6.62 -0.89 -5.53
CA THR A 66 -7.85 -0.99 -4.76
C THR A 66 -8.41 -2.40 -4.92
N GLN A 67 -9.03 -2.92 -3.87
CA GLN A 67 -9.74 -4.21 -3.82
C GLN A 67 -8.82 -5.43 -3.87
N ALA A 68 -7.73 -5.40 -4.62
CA ALA A 68 -6.77 -6.50 -4.67
C ALA A 68 -5.39 -5.98 -5.03
N VAL A 69 -4.37 -6.68 -4.57
CA VAL A 69 -3.00 -6.41 -4.97
C VAL A 69 -2.30 -7.74 -5.26
N ALA A 70 -1.59 -7.81 -6.37
CA ALA A 70 -0.84 -9.00 -6.77
C ALA A 70 0.65 -8.70 -6.79
N GLN A 71 1.46 -9.74 -6.60
CA GLN A 71 2.91 -9.63 -6.44
C GLN A 71 3.60 -8.95 -7.63
N GLY A 72 3.29 -9.37 -8.86
CA GLY A 72 3.93 -8.80 -10.04
C GLY A 72 3.65 -7.31 -10.24
N PRO A 73 2.38 -6.89 -10.27
CA PRO A 73 2.05 -5.46 -10.35
C PRO A 73 2.62 -4.65 -9.20
N LEU A 74 2.63 -5.20 -7.98
CA LEU A 74 3.23 -4.52 -6.84
C LEU A 74 4.72 -4.28 -7.05
N GLN A 75 5.45 -5.31 -7.46
CA GLN A 75 6.88 -5.18 -7.71
C GLN A 75 7.18 -4.10 -8.74
N ARG A 76 6.45 -4.10 -9.84
CA ARG A 76 6.63 -3.08 -10.89
C ARG A 76 6.34 -1.67 -10.38
N ALA A 77 5.29 -1.51 -9.59
CA ALA A 77 4.93 -0.22 -9.03
C ALA A 77 5.99 0.29 -8.05
N ILE A 78 6.53 -0.60 -7.22
CA ILE A 78 7.60 -0.24 -6.28
C ILE A 78 8.87 0.14 -7.05
N GLU A 79 9.22 -0.62 -8.08
CA GLU A 79 10.40 -0.31 -8.90
C GLU A 79 10.28 1.07 -9.58
N ARG A 80 9.10 1.40 -10.08
CA ARG A 80 8.85 2.74 -10.64
C ARG A 80 8.98 3.84 -9.59
N ALA A 81 8.47 3.60 -8.40
CA ALA A 81 8.55 4.57 -7.31
C ALA A 81 10.01 4.76 -6.86
N GLN A 82 10.77 3.68 -6.80
CA GLN A 82 12.20 3.75 -6.47
C GLN A 82 12.98 4.54 -7.53
N ALA A 83 12.63 4.35 -8.79
CA ALA A 83 13.26 5.09 -9.88
C ALA A 83 12.98 6.59 -9.76
N ARG A 84 11.74 6.97 -9.39
CA ARG A 84 11.39 8.37 -9.16
C ARG A 84 12.18 8.98 -8.01
N LEU A 85 12.36 8.24 -6.92
CA LEU A 85 13.14 8.72 -5.79
C LEU A 85 14.62 8.93 -6.16
N ARG A 86 15.19 8.02 -6.93
CA ARG A 86 16.56 8.17 -7.40
C ARG A 86 16.71 9.39 -8.30
N SER A 87 15.75 9.61 -9.20
CA SER A 87 15.77 10.77 -10.10
C SER A 87 15.62 12.08 -9.32
N ALA A 88 14.75 12.09 -8.32
CA ALA A 88 14.52 13.29 -7.51
C ALA A 88 15.72 13.60 -6.60
N GLY A 89 16.50 12.58 -6.24
CA GLY A 89 17.66 12.75 -5.37
C GLY A 89 18.95 13.14 -6.07
N SER A 90 18.93 13.23 -7.37
CA SER A 90 20.15 13.54 -8.14
C SER A 90 20.29 14.99 -8.58
#